data_4bf0035578c005ee38831f440884a051
#
_entry.id   4bf0035578c005ee38831f440884a051
#
_cell.length_a   1.000
_cell.length_b   1.000
_cell.length_c   1.000
_cell.angle_alpha   90.00
_cell.angle_beta   90.00
_cell.angle_gamma   90.00
#
_symmetry.space_group_name_H-M   'P 1'
#
loop_
_entity.id
_entity.type
_entity.pdbx_description
1 polymer ?
#
loop_
_entity_poly.entity_id
_entity_poly.type
_entity_poly.pdbx_seq_one_letter_code
_entity_poly.pdbx_strand_id
1 'polypeptide(L)'
;SVCFCQPYYQAVSKYFPTQKYIWSFNNVVRTAKEVDLVAANYRVDAIVLGGCAIRNNQLFAHIKHTIGKQVYLLLNNACSFNCAKCGNALGISCTDVFNKNRQTHSAEYLYALQSIFPCELYDGTINVADIDCFKLSTRSSDLTYAAKAIDSYTSGEVSTYVKQSKMNLALWGRVGYFWKLFPTMDFDEIVRCKAQILGHDVDLDGTLCKPAPTEDDR
;
A
#
# COMPACT_ATOMS: atom_id res chain seq x y z
N SER A 1 17.59 -10.18 5.34
CA SER A 1 17.17 -8.76 5.48
C SER A 1 16.42 -8.53 6.77
N VAL A 2 16.57 -7.34 7.34
CA VAL A 2 15.89 -6.93 8.56
C VAL A 2 15.02 -5.70 8.25
N CYS A 3 13.71 -5.81 8.49
CA CYS A 3 12.79 -4.69 8.41
C CYS A 3 12.72 -4.04 9.80
N PHE A 4 12.98 -2.74 9.88
CA PHE A 4 13.05 -2.03 11.16
C PHE A 4 12.35 -0.68 11.14
N CYS A 5 12.06 -0.17 12.35
CA CYS A 5 11.63 1.18 12.60
C CYS A 5 12.74 1.99 13.28
N GLN A 6 12.70 3.31 13.11
CA GLN A 6 13.70 4.24 13.64
C GLN A 6 14.14 3.95 15.09
N PRO A 7 13.24 3.73 16.06
CA PRO A 7 13.64 3.49 17.45
C PRO A 7 14.54 2.25 17.65
N TYR A 8 14.50 1.32 16.70
CA TYR A 8 15.24 0.05 16.81
C TYR A 8 16.54 0.04 16.00
N TYR A 9 16.90 1.12 15.31
CA TYR A 9 18.05 1.16 14.42
C TYR A 9 19.35 0.78 15.11
N GLN A 10 19.61 1.33 16.31
CA GLN A 10 20.83 1.03 17.05
C GLN A 10 20.97 -0.46 17.41
N ALA A 11 19.86 -1.08 17.85
CA ALA A 11 19.85 -2.51 18.14
C ALA A 11 20.05 -3.34 16.87
N VAL A 12 19.34 -2.99 15.79
CA VAL A 12 19.46 -3.69 14.50
C VAL A 12 20.89 -3.59 13.96
N SER A 13 21.51 -2.40 13.97
CA SER A 13 22.87 -2.20 13.48
C SER A 13 23.91 -2.93 14.31
N LYS A 14 23.69 -3.06 15.61
CA LYS A 14 24.57 -3.79 16.51
C LYS A 14 24.50 -5.31 16.34
N TYR A 15 23.27 -5.86 16.25
CA TYR A 15 23.08 -7.31 16.26
C TYR A 15 23.01 -7.95 14.86
N PHE A 16 22.77 -7.15 13.82
CA PHE A 16 22.63 -7.62 12.43
C PHE A 16 23.47 -6.80 11.44
N PRO A 17 24.79 -6.60 11.68
CA PRO A 17 25.61 -5.65 10.92
C PRO A 17 25.75 -5.98 9.43
N THR A 18 25.59 -7.26 9.05
CA THR A 18 25.78 -7.74 7.67
C THR A 18 24.49 -7.89 6.88
N GLN A 19 23.33 -7.68 7.50
CA GLN A 19 22.04 -7.86 6.86
C GLN A 19 21.65 -6.67 5.97
N LYS A 20 20.80 -6.92 4.97
CA LYS A 20 20.08 -5.84 4.26
C LYS A 20 19.10 -5.16 5.20
N TYR A 21 19.05 -3.84 5.17
CA TYR A 21 18.22 -3.01 6.02
C TYR A 21 17.04 -2.46 5.23
N ILE A 22 15.85 -2.77 5.69
CA ILE A 22 14.61 -2.36 5.07
C ILE A 22 13.91 -1.37 6.01
N TRP A 23 13.74 -0.13 5.55
CA TRP A 23 12.99 0.88 6.28
C TRP A 23 11.50 0.55 6.27
N SER A 24 10.93 0.38 7.45
CA SER A 24 9.52 -0.02 7.58
C SER A 24 8.56 1.12 7.24
N PHE A 25 7.44 0.80 6.59
CA PHE A 25 6.36 1.75 6.34
C PHE A 25 5.75 2.35 7.63
N ASN A 26 5.97 1.74 8.78
CA ASN A 26 5.56 2.30 10.07
C ASN A 26 6.27 3.62 10.40
N ASN A 27 7.41 3.87 9.79
CA ASN A 27 8.06 5.19 9.78
C ASN A 27 7.74 5.86 8.44
N VAL A 28 6.55 6.42 8.35
CA VAL A 28 5.99 6.94 7.10
C VAL A 28 6.92 7.98 6.48
N VAL A 29 7.34 7.72 5.25
CA VAL A 29 7.99 8.69 4.35
C VAL A 29 7.00 9.06 3.26
N ARG A 30 6.87 10.35 2.97
CA ARG A 30 5.87 10.91 2.05
C ARG A 30 6.47 11.81 0.99
N THR A 31 7.64 12.36 1.28
CA THR A 31 8.32 13.36 0.46
C THR A 31 9.75 12.95 0.18
N ALA A 32 10.31 13.46 -0.92
CA ALA A 32 11.71 13.27 -1.27
C ALA A 32 12.64 13.73 -0.13
N LYS A 33 12.34 14.87 0.50
CA LYS A 33 13.13 15.38 1.63
C LYS A 33 13.18 14.42 2.83
N GLU A 34 12.07 13.74 3.13
CA GLU A 34 12.03 12.75 4.21
C GLU A 34 12.86 11.51 3.84
N VAL A 35 12.83 11.10 2.56
CA VAL A 35 13.68 10.02 2.02
C VAL A 35 15.16 10.38 2.13
N ASP A 36 15.52 11.60 1.74
CA ASP A 36 16.90 12.10 1.82
C ASP A 36 17.42 12.06 3.27
N LEU A 37 16.59 12.50 4.22
CA LEU A 37 16.92 12.45 5.64
C LEU A 37 17.10 11.00 6.14
N VAL A 38 16.26 10.08 5.71
CA VAL A 38 16.41 8.66 6.04
C VAL A 38 17.71 8.12 5.47
N ALA A 39 17.99 8.36 4.19
CA ALA A 39 19.17 7.85 3.52
C ALA A 39 20.48 8.45 4.09
N ALA A 40 20.45 9.72 4.54
CA ALA A 40 21.59 10.39 5.14
C ALA A 40 21.90 9.92 6.58
N ASN A 41 20.89 9.56 7.35
CA ASN A 41 21.06 9.26 8.78
C ASN A 41 21.05 7.76 9.10
N TYR A 42 20.58 6.92 8.18
CA TYR A 42 20.43 5.49 8.41
C TYR A 42 21.00 4.70 7.24
N ARG A 43 21.65 3.59 7.57
CA ARG A 43 21.96 2.59 6.54
C ARG A 43 20.67 1.90 6.13
N VAL A 44 20.22 2.14 4.91
CA VAL A 44 19.05 1.50 4.33
C VAL A 44 19.35 0.99 2.93
N ASP A 45 18.83 -0.18 2.60
CA ASP A 45 18.97 -0.80 1.28
C ASP A 45 17.63 -0.72 0.52
N ALA A 46 16.52 -0.72 1.27
CA ALA A 46 15.18 -0.60 0.71
C ALA A 46 14.27 0.24 1.61
N ILE A 47 13.30 0.91 1.01
CA ILE A 47 12.27 1.71 1.70
C ILE A 47 10.90 1.14 1.36
N VAL A 48 10.12 0.78 2.40
CA VAL A 48 8.75 0.33 2.23
C VAL A 48 7.82 1.53 2.25
N LEU A 49 7.14 1.76 1.15
CA LEU A 49 6.10 2.78 1.02
C LEU A 49 4.72 2.20 1.27
N GLY A 50 3.87 2.99 1.87
CA GLY A 50 2.49 2.66 2.20
C GLY A 50 1.69 3.92 2.51
N GLY A 51 0.40 3.77 2.83
CA GLY A 51 -0.46 4.90 3.18
C GLY A 51 -0.55 5.96 2.08
N CYS A 52 -0.25 7.22 2.40
CA CYS A 52 -0.38 8.33 1.44
C CYS A 52 0.63 8.31 0.30
N ALA A 53 1.69 7.51 0.38
CA ALA A 53 2.75 7.46 -0.62
C ALA A 53 2.54 6.38 -1.70
N ILE A 54 1.45 5.61 -1.63
CA ILE A 54 1.24 4.43 -2.48
C ILE A 54 1.05 4.71 -3.98
N ARG A 55 0.77 5.95 -4.37
CA ARG A 55 0.61 6.39 -5.77
C ARG A 55 1.55 7.53 -6.14
N ASN A 56 2.62 7.73 -5.36
CA ASN A 56 3.56 8.81 -5.61
C ASN A 56 4.72 8.32 -6.51
N ASN A 57 4.46 8.24 -7.82
CA ASN A 57 5.44 7.78 -8.80
C ASN A 57 6.73 8.64 -8.80
N GLN A 58 6.63 9.95 -8.52
CA GLN A 58 7.81 10.80 -8.41
C GLN A 58 8.69 10.40 -7.22
N LEU A 59 8.08 10.02 -6.11
CA LEU A 59 8.81 9.52 -4.94
C LEU A 59 9.48 8.18 -5.22
N PHE A 60 8.81 7.28 -5.97
CA PHE A 60 9.40 6.01 -6.39
C PHE A 60 10.65 6.24 -7.23
N ALA A 61 10.52 7.07 -8.26
CA ALA A 61 11.64 7.45 -9.13
C ALA A 61 12.78 8.10 -8.33
N HIS A 62 12.48 8.99 -7.39
CA HIS A 62 13.48 9.63 -6.53
C HIS A 62 14.26 8.61 -5.70
N ILE A 63 13.56 7.68 -5.02
CA ILE A 63 14.22 6.63 -4.23
C ILE A 63 15.11 5.77 -5.11
N LYS A 64 14.59 5.33 -6.26
CA LYS A 64 15.29 4.39 -7.13
C LYS A 64 16.45 5.03 -7.88
N HIS A 65 16.22 6.15 -8.54
CA HIS A 65 17.18 6.72 -9.48
C HIS A 65 18.07 7.81 -8.89
N THR A 66 17.58 8.56 -7.89
CA THR A 66 18.37 9.61 -7.24
C THR A 66 19.11 9.09 -6.02
N ILE A 67 18.42 8.37 -5.14
CA ILE A 67 19.02 7.84 -3.91
C ILE A 67 19.69 6.47 -4.13
N GLY A 68 19.31 5.73 -5.18
CA GLY A 68 19.85 4.41 -5.49
C GLY A 68 19.44 3.32 -4.50
N LYS A 69 18.21 3.39 -3.97
CA LYS A 69 17.65 2.42 -3.04
C LYS A 69 16.48 1.67 -3.65
N GLN A 70 16.23 0.46 -3.13
CA GLN A 70 15.09 -0.33 -3.57
C GLN A 70 13.77 0.24 -3.04
N VAL A 71 12.74 0.20 -3.88
CA VAL A 71 11.37 0.60 -3.54
C VAL A 71 10.52 -0.63 -3.29
N TYR A 72 9.98 -0.74 -2.08
CA TYR A 72 9.04 -1.78 -1.71
C TYR A 72 7.67 -1.14 -1.51
N LEU A 73 6.66 -1.62 -2.21
CA LEU A 73 5.32 -1.07 -2.16
C LEU A 73 4.36 -2.01 -1.42
N LEU A 74 3.68 -1.48 -0.41
CA LEU A 74 2.70 -2.21 0.37
C LEU A 74 1.32 -2.10 -0.29
N LEU A 75 0.82 -3.21 -0.86
CA LEU A 75 -0.37 -3.22 -1.71
C LEU A 75 -1.69 -3.16 -0.93
N ASN A 76 -1.85 -4.02 0.06
CA ASN A 76 -3.14 -4.30 0.69
C ASN A 76 -3.26 -3.84 2.14
N ASN A 77 -2.58 -2.75 2.50
CA ASN A 77 -2.65 -2.19 3.84
C ASN A 77 -3.43 -0.88 3.82
N ALA A 78 -4.69 -0.93 4.17
CA ALA A 78 -5.49 0.27 4.37
C ALA A 78 -5.15 0.91 5.73
N CYS A 79 -4.26 1.88 5.72
CA CYS A 79 -3.97 2.73 6.86
C CYS A 79 -4.93 3.92 6.94
N SER A 80 -5.02 4.58 8.08
CA SER A 80 -5.74 5.85 8.17
C SER A 80 -5.07 6.90 7.28
N PHE A 81 -5.87 7.52 6.42
CA PHE A 81 -5.42 8.59 5.54
C PHE A 81 -4.73 9.71 6.34
N ASN A 82 -3.63 10.21 5.80
CA ASN A 82 -2.85 11.30 6.39
C ASN A 82 -2.37 11.05 7.84
N CYS A 83 -2.20 9.78 8.22
CA CYS A 83 -1.68 9.41 9.52
C CYS A 83 -0.17 9.64 9.57
N ALA A 84 0.25 10.69 10.27
CA ALA A 84 1.65 11.04 10.47
C ALA A 84 2.37 10.19 11.55
N LYS A 85 1.69 9.22 12.16
CA LYS A 85 2.05 8.74 13.51
C LYS A 85 2.33 7.24 13.64
N CYS A 86 2.36 6.50 12.57
CA CYS A 86 2.83 5.11 12.63
C CYS A 86 4.30 5.08 13.09
N GLY A 87 4.55 4.41 14.19
CA GLY A 87 5.90 4.32 14.80
C GLY A 87 6.21 5.34 15.88
N ASN A 88 5.46 6.44 15.97
CA ASN A 88 5.60 7.45 17.03
C ASN A 88 4.44 7.41 18.03
N ALA A 89 3.75 6.30 18.14
CA ALA A 89 2.47 6.15 18.80
C ALA A 89 2.55 6.21 20.34
N LEU A 90 3.06 7.28 20.88
CA LEU A 90 2.74 7.66 22.24
C LEU A 90 1.46 8.50 22.20
N GLY A 91 0.31 7.85 22.32
CA GLY A 91 -0.93 8.46 22.77
C GLY A 91 -2.01 8.80 21.76
N ILE A 92 -1.86 8.53 20.45
CA ILE A 92 -2.98 8.72 19.51
C ILE A 92 -3.29 7.38 18.85
N SER A 93 -4.50 6.87 19.06
CA SER A 93 -4.93 5.63 18.43
C SER A 93 -5.20 5.85 16.94
N CYS A 94 -4.96 4.82 16.13
CA CYS A 94 -5.36 4.82 14.73
C CYS A 94 -6.86 5.11 14.57
N THR A 95 -7.66 4.72 15.55
CA THR A 95 -9.10 4.97 15.61
C THR A 95 -9.42 6.45 15.64
N ASP A 96 -8.67 7.26 16.39
CA ASP A 96 -8.91 8.71 16.49
C ASP A 96 -8.63 9.40 15.16
N VAL A 97 -7.53 9.02 14.49
CA VAL A 97 -7.22 9.56 13.15
C VAL A 97 -8.29 9.17 12.14
N PHE A 98 -8.76 7.93 12.18
CA PHE A 98 -9.82 7.46 11.32
C PHE A 98 -11.14 8.18 11.57
N ASN A 99 -11.56 8.30 12.83
CA ASN A 99 -12.77 9.02 13.19
C ASN A 99 -12.73 10.49 12.77
N LYS A 100 -11.57 11.13 12.89
CA LYS A 100 -11.36 12.49 12.37
C LYS A 100 -11.57 12.55 10.85
N ASN A 101 -10.99 11.61 10.11
CA ASN A 101 -11.13 11.57 8.65
C ASN A 101 -12.57 11.28 8.22
N ARG A 102 -13.32 10.49 9.00
CA ARG A 102 -14.74 10.21 8.75
C ARG A 102 -15.68 11.40 8.92
N GLN A 103 -15.22 12.49 9.47
CA GLN A 103 -16.02 13.74 9.50
C GLN A 103 -16.16 14.36 8.12
N THR A 104 -15.26 14.04 7.19
CA THR A 104 -15.23 14.62 5.84
C THR A 104 -15.36 13.60 4.70
N HIS A 105 -15.15 12.32 4.98
CA HIS A 105 -15.14 11.26 3.96
C HIS A 105 -15.87 10.02 4.45
N SER A 106 -16.49 9.27 3.55
CA SER A 106 -17.07 7.97 3.87
C SER A 106 -15.98 6.94 4.20
N ALA A 107 -16.36 5.83 4.84
CA ALA A 107 -15.43 4.75 5.12
C ALA A 107 -14.96 4.09 3.82
N GLU A 108 -15.86 3.95 2.85
CA GLU A 108 -15.62 3.43 1.51
C GLU A 108 -14.59 4.26 0.75
N TYR A 109 -14.74 5.59 0.77
CA TYR A 109 -13.78 6.50 0.16
C TYR A 109 -12.40 6.37 0.80
N LEU A 110 -12.31 6.39 2.13
CA LEU A 110 -11.05 6.25 2.86
C LEU A 110 -10.38 4.91 2.57
N TYR A 111 -11.15 3.85 2.46
CA TYR A 111 -10.66 2.53 2.08
C TYR A 111 -10.14 2.53 0.64
N ALA A 112 -10.92 3.01 -0.32
CA ALA A 112 -10.53 3.10 -1.71
C ALA A 112 -9.25 3.92 -1.90
N LEU A 113 -9.09 5.01 -1.15
CA LEU A 113 -7.92 5.88 -1.19
C LEU A 113 -6.65 5.17 -0.71
N GLN A 114 -6.75 4.34 0.33
CA GLN A 114 -5.58 3.74 1.01
C GLN A 114 -5.20 2.34 0.50
N SER A 115 -6.08 1.66 -0.21
CA SER A 115 -5.81 0.36 -0.83
C SER A 115 -5.38 0.54 -2.28
N ILE A 116 -4.51 -0.33 -2.75
CA ILE A 116 -4.20 -0.46 -4.18
C ILE A 116 -5.06 -1.59 -4.73
N PHE A 117 -5.81 -1.30 -5.79
CA PHE A 117 -6.54 -2.33 -6.52
C PHE A 117 -5.61 -3.01 -7.53
N PRO A 118 -5.80 -4.30 -7.84
CA PRO A 118 -4.95 -5.01 -8.78
C PRO A 118 -4.77 -4.26 -10.11
N CYS A 119 -5.84 -3.70 -10.65
CA CYS A 119 -5.81 -2.93 -11.90
C CYS A 119 -4.81 -1.77 -11.88
N GLU A 120 -4.62 -1.10 -10.76
CA GLU A 120 -3.71 0.06 -10.68
C GLU A 120 -2.24 -0.28 -11.00
N LEU A 121 -1.89 -1.57 -10.99
CA LEU A 121 -0.55 -2.04 -11.41
C LEU A 121 -0.43 -2.19 -12.93
N TYR A 122 -1.54 -2.15 -13.67
CA TYR A 122 -1.60 -2.42 -15.11
C TYR A 122 -2.13 -1.24 -15.94
N ASP A 123 -2.84 -0.31 -15.31
CA ASP A 123 -3.45 0.85 -15.99
C ASP A 123 -2.54 2.09 -16.05
N GLY A 124 -1.32 1.96 -15.55
CA GLY A 124 -0.35 3.06 -15.50
C GLY A 124 -0.50 4.01 -14.31
N THR A 125 -1.48 3.80 -13.43
CA THR A 125 -1.63 4.58 -12.19
C THR A 125 -0.39 4.49 -11.33
N ILE A 126 0.18 3.28 -11.23
CA ILE A 126 1.43 3.01 -10.51
C ILE A 126 2.52 2.68 -11.53
N ASN A 127 3.61 3.43 -11.51
CA ASN A 127 4.79 3.11 -12.31
C ASN A 127 5.52 1.89 -11.72
N VAL A 128 5.12 0.70 -12.16
CA VAL A 128 5.66 -0.57 -11.66
C VAL A 128 7.15 -0.75 -11.98
N ALA A 129 7.68 -0.06 -13.01
CA ALA A 129 9.10 -0.14 -13.36
C ALA A 129 10.03 0.40 -12.27
N ASP A 130 9.52 1.28 -11.41
CA ASP A 130 10.28 1.83 -10.28
C ASP A 130 10.11 1.01 -8.99
N ILE A 131 9.31 -0.05 -9.00
CA ILE A 131 9.06 -0.90 -7.82
C ILE A 131 9.91 -2.17 -7.90
N ASP A 132 10.69 -2.43 -6.86
CA ASP A 132 11.54 -3.63 -6.78
C ASP A 132 10.85 -4.80 -6.05
N CYS A 133 9.86 -4.51 -5.22
CA CYS A 133 9.13 -5.54 -4.47
C CYS A 133 7.73 -5.08 -4.09
N PHE A 134 6.75 -5.91 -4.39
CA PHE A 134 5.39 -5.77 -3.87
C PHE A 134 5.25 -6.55 -2.57
N LYS A 135 4.74 -5.89 -1.55
CA LYS A 135 4.56 -6.46 -0.22
C LYS A 135 3.07 -6.62 0.09
N LEU A 136 2.67 -7.82 0.49
CA LEU A 136 1.34 -8.09 1.00
C LEU A 136 1.33 -8.06 2.52
N SER A 137 0.34 -7.41 3.09
CA SER A 137 0.13 -7.32 4.55
C SER A 137 -0.84 -8.40 5.02
N THR A 138 -0.72 -9.61 4.49
CA THR A 138 -1.56 -10.73 4.92
C THR A 138 -1.08 -11.24 6.26
N ARG A 139 -1.91 -11.10 7.29
CA ARG A 139 -1.67 -11.68 8.62
C ARG A 139 -2.67 -12.80 8.91
N SER A 140 -3.23 -13.41 7.87
CA SER A 140 -4.11 -14.55 8.01
C SER A 140 -3.28 -15.82 8.14
N SER A 141 -3.69 -16.72 9.02
CA SER A 141 -3.21 -18.10 9.04
C SER A 141 -3.78 -18.92 7.87
N ASP A 142 -4.74 -18.36 7.14
CA ASP A 142 -5.34 -19.00 5.97
C ASP A 142 -4.51 -18.68 4.72
N LEU A 143 -3.73 -19.67 4.28
CA LEU A 143 -2.89 -19.58 3.10
C LEU A 143 -3.69 -19.40 1.80
N THR A 144 -4.96 -19.84 1.77
CA THR A 144 -5.86 -19.65 0.63
C THR A 144 -6.07 -18.17 0.36
N TYR A 145 -6.13 -17.38 1.42
CA TYR A 145 -6.22 -15.93 1.33
C TYR A 145 -5.00 -15.29 0.68
N ALA A 146 -3.82 -15.70 1.12
CA ALA A 146 -2.57 -15.19 0.55
C ALA A 146 -2.45 -15.54 -0.94
N ALA A 147 -2.78 -16.78 -1.31
CA ALA A 147 -2.77 -17.23 -2.69
C ALA A 147 -3.73 -16.40 -3.56
N LYS A 148 -4.98 -16.21 -3.11
CA LYS A 148 -5.97 -15.41 -3.87
C LYS A 148 -5.58 -13.94 -4.02
N ALA A 149 -4.95 -13.35 -3.00
CA ALA A 149 -4.43 -12.00 -3.11
C ALA A 149 -3.29 -11.93 -4.16
N ILE A 150 -2.38 -12.89 -4.14
CA ILE A 150 -1.30 -12.98 -5.13
C ILE A 150 -1.90 -13.14 -6.53
N ASP A 151 -2.82 -14.08 -6.71
CA ASP A 151 -3.50 -14.33 -8.00
C ASP A 151 -4.15 -13.03 -8.54
N SER A 152 -4.85 -12.29 -7.68
CA SER A 152 -5.50 -11.04 -8.07
C SER A 152 -4.50 -9.96 -8.50
N TYR A 153 -3.40 -9.80 -7.76
CA TYR A 153 -2.38 -8.81 -8.13
C TYR A 153 -1.53 -9.22 -9.33
N THR A 154 -1.39 -10.50 -9.61
CA THR A 154 -0.64 -10.99 -10.78
C THR A 154 -1.48 -11.05 -12.04
N SER A 155 -2.80 -11.27 -11.93
CA SER A 155 -3.71 -11.26 -13.09
C SER A 155 -4.23 -9.86 -13.44
N GLY A 156 -4.18 -8.92 -12.50
CA GLY A 156 -4.85 -7.63 -12.62
C GLY A 156 -6.35 -7.69 -12.33
N GLU A 157 -6.87 -8.87 -11.97
CA GLU A 157 -8.29 -9.13 -11.82
C GLU A 157 -8.70 -9.32 -10.38
N VAL A 158 -9.87 -8.82 -10.04
CA VAL A 158 -10.51 -9.14 -8.76
C VAL A 158 -11.20 -10.48 -8.90
N SER A 159 -10.70 -11.52 -8.25
CA SER A 159 -11.27 -12.86 -8.37
C SER A 159 -12.75 -12.85 -7.96
N THR A 160 -13.55 -13.71 -8.62
CA THR A 160 -14.98 -13.93 -8.29
C THR A 160 -15.15 -14.25 -6.81
N TYR A 161 -14.20 -14.96 -6.21
CA TYR A 161 -14.17 -15.23 -4.77
C TYR A 161 -14.06 -13.95 -3.94
N VAL A 162 -13.30 -12.95 -4.35
CA VAL A 162 -13.21 -11.65 -3.69
C VAL A 162 -14.52 -10.87 -3.86
N LYS A 163 -15.16 -10.94 -5.03
CA LYS A 163 -16.44 -10.26 -5.26
C LYS A 163 -17.59 -10.82 -4.41
N GLN A 164 -17.63 -12.13 -4.19
CA GLN A 164 -18.73 -12.81 -3.51
C GLN A 164 -18.66 -12.76 -1.98
N SER A 165 -17.52 -12.49 -1.41
CA SER A 165 -17.32 -12.58 0.02
C SER A 165 -16.98 -11.22 0.59
N LYS A 166 -17.93 -10.60 1.30
CA LYS A 166 -17.72 -9.36 2.07
C LYS A 166 -16.53 -9.44 3.04
N MET A 167 -16.12 -10.66 3.42
CA MET A 167 -14.92 -10.94 4.21
C MET A 167 -13.64 -10.62 3.45
N ASN A 168 -13.68 -10.57 2.14
CA ASN A 168 -12.49 -10.44 1.28
C ASN A 168 -12.05 -9.01 1.04
N LEU A 169 -12.86 -8.01 1.36
CA LEU A 169 -12.37 -6.65 1.55
C LEU A 169 -11.22 -6.63 2.57
N ALA A 170 -11.23 -7.57 3.52
CA ALA A 170 -10.14 -7.81 4.46
C ALA A 170 -8.82 -8.26 3.81
N LEU A 171 -8.83 -8.79 2.59
CA LEU A 171 -7.61 -9.09 1.82
C LEU A 171 -6.83 -7.84 1.48
N TRP A 172 -7.52 -6.72 1.31
CA TRP A 172 -6.98 -5.49 0.76
C TRP A 172 -6.71 -4.44 1.82
N GLY A 173 -7.06 -4.72 3.07
CA GLY A 173 -6.83 -3.77 4.13
C GLY A 173 -7.11 -4.28 5.53
N ARG A 174 -6.24 -5.12 6.05
CA ARG A 174 -6.30 -5.49 7.46
C ARG A 174 -5.60 -4.46 8.32
N VAL A 175 -6.27 -3.38 8.66
CA VAL A 175 -5.86 -2.54 9.79
C VAL A 175 -7.04 -2.31 10.72
N GLY A 176 -6.82 -2.75 11.91
CA GLY A 176 -7.55 -2.64 13.17
C GLY A 176 -9.04 -2.27 13.13
N TYR A 177 -9.44 -1.12 12.64
CA TYR A 177 -10.83 -0.67 12.69
C TYR A 177 -11.58 -0.74 11.37
N PHE A 178 -10.93 -0.75 10.22
CA PHE A 178 -11.59 -1.15 8.99
C PHE A 178 -12.18 -2.55 9.12
N TRP A 179 -11.50 -3.45 9.83
CA TRP A 179 -12.00 -4.78 10.14
C TRP A 179 -13.40 -4.77 10.77
N LYS A 180 -13.68 -3.82 11.67
CA LYS A 180 -14.99 -3.68 12.31
C LYS A 180 -16.06 -3.11 11.38
N LEU A 181 -15.64 -2.38 10.36
CA LEU A 181 -16.53 -1.70 9.41
C LEU A 181 -16.78 -2.53 8.15
N PHE A 182 -15.91 -3.46 7.78
CA PHE A 182 -16.06 -4.27 6.58
C PHE A 182 -17.42 -4.92 6.39
N PRO A 183 -18.07 -5.46 7.45
CA PRO A 183 -19.40 -6.05 7.29
C PRO A 183 -20.49 -5.05 6.86
N THR A 184 -20.25 -3.75 7.06
CA THR A 184 -21.19 -2.67 6.78
C THR A 184 -20.80 -1.84 5.55
N MET A 185 -19.62 -2.06 4.97
CA MET A 185 -19.14 -1.32 3.80
C MET A 185 -19.79 -1.87 2.53
N ASP A 186 -20.18 -0.95 1.65
CA ASP A 186 -20.70 -1.26 0.34
C ASP A 186 -19.54 -1.40 -0.67
N PHE A 187 -19.43 -2.58 -1.28
CA PHE A 187 -18.37 -2.86 -2.24
C PHE A 187 -18.50 -2.02 -3.51
N ASP A 188 -19.72 -1.86 -4.01
CA ASP A 188 -19.98 -1.06 -5.23
C ASP A 188 -19.65 0.41 -4.97
N GLU A 189 -19.91 0.90 -3.75
CA GLU A 189 -19.51 2.24 -3.35
C GLU A 189 -17.98 2.37 -3.28
N ILE A 190 -17.26 1.37 -2.79
CA ILE A 190 -15.79 1.38 -2.80
C ILE A 190 -15.26 1.48 -4.23
N VAL A 191 -15.85 0.73 -5.16
CA VAL A 191 -15.46 0.77 -6.59
C VAL A 191 -15.74 2.15 -7.19
N ARG A 192 -16.91 2.73 -6.92
CA ARG A 192 -17.24 4.10 -7.37
C ARG A 192 -16.28 5.14 -6.80
N CYS A 193 -15.96 5.05 -5.52
CA CYS A 193 -14.96 5.91 -4.88
C CYS A 193 -13.58 5.73 -5.51
N LYS A 194 -13.20 4.50 -5.85
CA LYS A 194 -11.93 4.22 -6.52
C LYS A 194 -11.89 4.86 -7.90
N ALA A 195 -12.93 4.69 -8.71
CA ALA A 195 -13.03 5.32 -10.03
C ALA A 195 -12.93 6.86 -9.93
N GLN A 196 -13.58 7.45 -8.96
CA GLN A 196 -13.48 8.88 -8.69
C GLN A 196 -12.04 9.32 -8.33
N ILE A 197 -11.34 8.55 -7.49
CA ILE A 197 -9.95 8.84 -7.08
C ILE A 197 -9.00 8.74 -8.25
N LEU A 198 -9.18 7.76 -9.12
CA LEU A 198 -8.32 7.50 -10.27
C LEU A 198 -8.64 8.38 -11.47
N GLY A 199 -9.86 8.94 -11.54
CA GLY A 199 -10.34 9.73 -12.66
C GLY A 199 -10.74 8.92 -13.89
N HIS A 200 -10.89 7.60 -13.75
CA HIS A 200 -11.35 6.69 -14.80
C HIS A 200 -12.13 5.52 -14.18
N ASP A 201 -12.90 4.83 -15.00
CA ASP A 201 -13.67 3.66 -14.56
C ASP A 201 -12.75 2.51 -14.13
N VAL A 202 -13.16 1.83 -13.08
CA VAL A 202 -12.46 0.65 -12.56
C VAL A 202 -13.19 -0.59 -13.05
N ASP A 203 -12.54 -1.32 -13.92
CA ASP A 203 -13.02 -2.65 -14.34
C ASP A 203 -12.49 -3.72 -13.40
N LEU A 204 -13.39 -4.36 -12.70
CA LEU A 204 -13.08 -5.45 -11.78
C LEU A 204 -12.83 -6.78 -12.51
N ASP A 205 -13.18 -6.86 -13.78
CA ASP A 205 -12.99 -8.06 -14.61
C ASP A 205 -11.68 -8.03 -15.42
N GLY A 206 -10.88 -6.97 -15.21
CA GLY A 206 -9.52 -6.88 -15.76
C GLY A 206 -9.41 -6.43 -17.22
N THR A 207 -10.54 -6.16 -17.89
CA THR A 207 -10.55 -5.75 -19.30
C THR A 207 -10.06 -4.32 -19.51
N LEU A 208 -10.44 -3.38 -18.61
CA LEU A 208 -10.01 -1.98 -18.66
C LEU A 208 -8.66 -1.73 -17.99
N CYS A 209 -8.17 -2.70 -17.21
CA CYS A 209 -6.93 -2.55 -16.46
C CYS A 209 -5.69 -2.98 -17.26
N LYS A 210 -5.86 -3.45 -18.47
CA LYS A 210 -4.72 -3.75 -19.35
C LYS A 210 -4.27 -2.43 -19.99
N PRO A 211 -2.96 -2.12 -19.98
CA PRO A 211 -2.48 -1.00 -20.76
C PRO A 211 -2.99 -1.15 -22.19
N ALA A 212 -3.39 -0.02 -22.79
CA ALA A 212 -3.74 -0.03 -24.22
C ALA A 212 -2.61 -0.72 -24.98
N PRO A 213 -2.92 -1.64 -25.91
CA PRO A 213 -1.92 -2.35 -26.67
C PRO A 213 -0.97 -1.33 -27.29
N THR A 214 0.31 -1.51 -27.04
CA THR A 214 1.36 -0.65 -27.62
C THR A 214 1.35 -0.81 -29.14
N GLU A 215 1.90 0.16 -29.86
CA GLU A 215 1.99 0.07 -31.34
C GLU A 215 2.72 -1.18 -31.81
N ASP A 216 3.58 -1.75 -30.96
CA ASP A 216 4.31 -3.00 -31.22
C ASP A 216 3.46 -4.27 -31.08
N ASP A 217 2.25 -4.17 -30.53
CA ASP A 217 1.29 -5.27 -30.39
C ASP A 217 0.31 -5.34 -31.60
N ARG A 218 0.51 -4.49 -32.61
CA ARG A 218 -0.27 -4.47 -33.87
C ARG A 218 0.61 -4.90 -35.01
#